data_dd7c227765ff67dd787bec7b8ce11af4
#
_entry.id   dd7c227765ff67dd787bec7b8ce11af4
#
_cell.length_a   1.000
_cell.length_b   1.000
_cell.length_c   1.000
_cell.angle_alpha   90.00
_cell.angle_beta   90.00
_cell.angle_gamma   90.00
#
_symmetry.space_group_name_H-M   'P 1'
#
loop_
_entity.id
_entity.type
_entity.pdbx_description
1 polymer ?
#
loop_
_entity_poly.entity_id
_entity_poly.type
_entity_poly.pdbx_seq_one_letter_code
_entity_poly.pdbx_strand_id
1 'polypeptide(L)'
;MKIIQIAVVLLWMVSALAAAKTLDMYVIDVEGGKSLLLLSPTGESMLIDTGSPGNNDRNVNRIVEACKAAGVTKIDYMVVSHYDGDHVGNVPALVQRIPAVTFVDHGENVQENAVKNFATYMALVAKGKHIVVKPGDRIPIKGFEAFVAMSAGKAITTPLKGAGRQNAACATTPHKTWGPDARGIVDNHDTNENGMAIGLLVTYGKFRMYDAADGTWNHELELMCPVNRVGTVDLYMVANHGNNNANSPVMVHALRPRAAIVDNAAGKFYEVDTFNTITSSPGLEDYWQMHYYTAGTEKTNAPADFIANLQDSPDGKWIKVSVELNGTFTITNARNNFTKTYKPRK
;
A
#
# COMPACT_ATOMS: atom_id res chain seq x y z
N MET A 1 8.42 6.17 77.53
CA MET A 1 7.39 6.06 76.49
C MET A 1 8.00 6.35 75.13
N LYS A 2 8.21 5.33 74.33
CA LYS A 2 8.75 5.48 72.95
C LYS A 2 7.56 5.45 71.98
N ILE A 3 7.35 6.53 71.28
CA ILE A 3 6.35 6.63 70.23
C ILE A 3 6.91 6.07 68.96
N ILE A 4 6.31 4.95 68.48
CA ILE A 4 6.64 4.32 67.19
C ILE A 4 5.79 5.04 66.12
N GLN A 5 6.44 5.77 65.25
CA GLN A 5 5.78 6.35 64.06
C GLN A 5 5.74 5.26 62.97
N ILE A 6 4.53 4.82 62.63
CA ILE A 6 4.29 3.90 61.48
C ILE A 6 4.11 4.80 60.24
N ALA A 7 5.12 4.74 59.35
CA ALA A 7 5.01 5.40 58.03
C ALA A 7 4.21 4.47 57.07
N VAL A 8 3.00 4.90 56.73
CA VAL A 8 2.19 4.22 55.72
C VAL A 8 2.69 4.69 54.35
N VAL A 9 3.41 3.82 53.65
CA VAL A 9 3.79 4.04 52.26
C VAL A 9 2.59 3.65 51.37
N LEU A 10 1.84 4.62 50.85
CA LEU A 10 0.86 4.38 49.81
C LEU A 10 1.58 4.14 48.48
N LEU A 11 1.65 2.87 48.07
CA LEU A 11 2.05 2.49 46.71
C LEU A 11 0.94 2.86 45.73
N TRP A 12 1.11 3.93 44.97
CA TRP A 12 0.28 4.24 43.82
C TRP A 12 0.62 3.27 42.69
N MET A 13 -0.19 2.21 42.54
CA MET A 13 -0.17 1.43 41.31
C MET A 13 -0.78 2.28 40.19
N VAL A 14 0.06 2.95 39.42
CA VAL A 14 -0.33 3.51 38.13
C VAL A 14 -0.51 2.30 37.20
N SER A 15 -1.74 1.83 37.07
CA SER A 15 -2.12 0.92 35.99
C SER A 15 -1.98 1.71 34.69
N ALA A 16 -0.80 1.60 34.06
CA ALA A 16 -0.67 1.99 32.67
C ALA A 16 -1.66 1.12 31.88
N LEU A 17 -2.83 1.68 31.51
CA LEU A 17 -3.63 1.08 30.46
C LEU A 17 -2.67 0.98 29.26
N ALA A 18 -2.21 -0.23 28.97
CA ALA A 18 -1.50 -0.47 27.73
C ALA A 18 -2.48 -0.11 26.61
N ALA A 19 -2.24 1.01 25.91
CA ALA A 19 -3.01 1.37 24.74
C ALA A 19 -3.06 0.14 23.84
N ALA A 20 -4.25 -0.24 23.38
CA ALA A 20 -4.41 -1.36 22.48
C ALA A 20 -3.48 -1.12 21.29
N LYS A 21 -2.55 -2.05 21.08
CA LYS A 21 -1.57 -1.91 20.00
C LYS A 21 -2.29 -1.95 18.66
N THR A 22 -2.11 -0.95 17.85
CA THR A 22 -2.67 -0.82 16.50
C THR A 22 -1.73 -1.38 15.45
N LEU A 23 -2.27 -1.79 14.31
CA LEU A 23 -1.52 -1.83 13.07
C LEU A 23 -1.52 -0.42 12.51
N ASP A 24 -0.35 0.22 12.45
CA ASP A 24 -0.21 1.56 11.89
C ASP A 24 0.39 1.48 10.47
N MET A 25 -0.18 2.24 9.54
CA MET A 25 0.28 2.32 8.17
C MET A 25 0.52 3.78 7.78
N TYR A 26 1.60 4.04 7.03
CA TYR A 26 1.95 5.35 6.51
C TYR A 26 2.06 5.26 4.99
N VAL A 27 1.13 5.87 4.28
CA VAL A 27 1.24 6.09 2.84
C VAL A 27 2.11 7.31 2.66
N ILE A 28 3.32 7.13 2.14
CA ILE A 28 4.37 8.14 2.13
C ILE A 28 4.41 8.80 0.74
N ASP A 29 4.46 10.12 0.70
CA ASP A 29 4.62 10.86 -0.54
C ASP A 29 6.00 10.63 -1.16
N VAL A 30 6.04 9.95 -2.30
CA VAL A 30 7.23 9.74 -3.12
C VAL A 30 7.01 10.22 -4.57
N GLU A 31 6.06 11.13 -4.77
CA GLU A 31 5.82 11.88 -6.02
C GLU A 31 5.38 11.02 -7.22
N GLY A 32 4.43 10.13 -6.97
CA GLY A 32 3.85 9.26 -7.99
C GLY A 32 4.68 8.03 -8.25
N GLY A 33 5.33 7.55 -7.22
CA GLY A 33 5.76 6.19 -7.01
C GLY A 33 5.09 5.67 -5.77
N LYS A 34 5.49 4.51 -5.30
CA LYS A 34 4.91 3.85 -4.14
C LYS A 34 5.87 3.81 -2.96
N SER A 35 5.34 4.12 -1.77
CA SER A 35 6.00 3.77 -0.51
C SER A 35 4.95 3.67 0.60
N LEU A 36 4.79 2.46 1.16
CA LEU A 36 3.83 2.16 2.21
C LEU A 36 4.54 1.45 3.36
N LEU A 37 4.66 2.15 4.50
CA LEU A 37 5.21 1.59 5.73
C LEU A 37 4.09 1.02 6.60
N LEU A 38 4.22 -0.23 7.02
CA LEU A 38 3.36 -0.89 7.99
C LEU A 38 4.15 -1.17 9.26
N LEU A 39 3.66 -0.69 10.40
CA LEU A 39 4.20 -1.00 11.72
C LEU A 39 3.23 -1.94 12.45
N SER A 40 3.71 -3.15 12.67
CA SER A 40 2.97 -4.19 13.37
C SER A 40 2.74 -3.83 14.84
N PRO A 41 1.63 -4.27 15.46
CA PRO A 41 1.42 -4.14 16.90
C PRO A 41 2.48 -4.87 17.74
N THR A 42 3.27 -5.77 17.15
CA THR A 42 4.41 -6.44 17.80
C THR A 42 5.72 -5.67 17.69
N GLY A 43 5.75 -4.59 16.87
CA GLY A 43 6.92 -3.76 16.62
C GLY A 43 7.74 -4.17 15.39
N GLU A 44 7.36 -5.25 14.67
CA GLU A 44 7.98 -5.55 13.37
C GLU A 44 7.47 -4.59 12.30
N SER A 45 8.35 -4.22 11.36
CA SER A 45 8.05 -3.28 10.29
C SER A 45 8.12 -3.94 8.91
N MET A 46 7.21 -3.53 8.01
CA MET A 46 7.23 -3.87 6.60
C MET A 46 7.17 -2.57 5.80
N LEU A 47 8.10 -2.39 4.88
CA LEU A 47 8.05 -1.29 3.91
C LEU A 47 7.82 -1.88 2.52
N ILE A 48 6.78 -1.44 1.86
CA ILE A 48 6.44 -1.81 0.49
C ILE A 48 6.86 -0.66 -0.41
N ASP A 49 7.85 -0.90 -1.26
CA ASP A 49 8.42 0.03 -2.24
C ASP A 49 9.06 1.30 -1.64
N THR A 50 9.79 2.05 -2.47
CA THR A 50 10.64 3.15 -2.02
C THR A 50 10.63 4.38 -2.92
N GLY A 51 9.79 4.38 -3.97
CA GLY A 51 9.72 5.49 -4.92
C GLY A 51 10.92 5.66 -5.84
N SER A 52 10.83 6.64 -6.73
CA SER A 52 11.86 6.99 -7.71
C SER A 52 13.10 7.61 -7.06
N PRO A 53 14.31 7.29 -7.55
CA PRO A 53 15.54 7.93 -7.13
C PRO A 53 15.64 9.36 -7.68
N GLY A 54 16.50 10.16 -7.08
CA GLY A 54 16.79 11.52 -7.54
C GLY A 54 16.33 12.61 -6.58
N ASN A 55 16.24 13.84 -7.08
CA ASN A 55 15.82 15.02 -6.31
C ASN A 55 16.59 15.19 -4.98
N ASN A 56 17.92 14.97 -4.98
CA ASN A 56 18.77 15.04 -3.79
C ASN A 56 18.25 14.17 -2.64
N ASP A 57 17.87 12.91 -2.93
CA ASP A 57 17.33 11.95 -1.97
C ASP A 57 16.01 12.40 -1.30
N ARG A 58 15.25 13.29 -1.92
CA ARG A 58 14.01 13.85 -1.34
C ARG A 58 13.06 12.75 -0.88
N ASN A 59 12.81 11.75 -1.73
CA ASN A 59 11.92 10.64 -1.40
C ASN A 59 12.47 9.75 -0.28
N VAL A 60 13.78 9.50 -0.30
CA VAL A 60 14.44 8.77 0.81
C VAL A 60 14.30 9.52 2.12
N ASN A 61 14.49 10.86 2.11
CA ASN A 61 14.32 11.69 3.31
C ASN A 61 12.90 11.58 3.88
N ARG A 62 11.87 11.61 3.01
CA ARG A 62 10.47 11.47 3.42
C ARG A 62 10.19 10.08 4.03
N ILE A 63 10.75 9.01 3.47
CA ILE A 63 10.63 7.66 4.03
C ILE A 63 11.32 7.59 5.40
N VAL A 64 12.53 8.16 5.53
CA VAL A 64 13.27 8.21 6.80
C VAL A 64 12.47 8.98 7.87
N GLU A 65 11.87 10.12 7.53
CA GLU A 65 11.04 10.89 8.47
C GLU A 65 9.77 10.13 8.88
N ALA A 66 9.12 9.42 7.97
CA ALA A 66 7.97 8.56 8.30
C ALA A 66 8.39 7.39 9.22
N CYS A 67 9.51 6.73 8.94
CA CYS A 67 10.08 5.71 9.81
C CYS A 67 10.39 6.24 11.21
N LYS A 68 11.00 7.43 11.30
CA LYS A 68 11.28 8.11 12.56
C LYS A 68 10.00 8.45 13.33
N ALA A 69 8.98 8.99 12.66
CA ALA A 69 7.68 9.26 13.25
C ALA A 69 6.98 7.98 13.77
N ALA A 70 7.20 6.85 13.10
CA ALA A 70 6.71 5.54 13.49
C ALA A 70 7.58 4.82 14.54
N GLY A 71 8.76 5.37 14.90
CA GLY A 71 9.72 4.72 15.80
C GLY A 71 10.45 3.52 15.16
N VAL A 72 10.49 3.46 13.84
CA VAL A 72 11.15 2.38 13.08
C VAL A 72 12.61 2.73 12.85
N THR A 73 13.53 1.88 13.37
CA THR A 73 14.98 2.05 13.22
C THR A 73 15.62 1.02 12.29
N LYS A 74 14.86 -0.01 11.90
CA LYS A 74 15.22 -1.04 10.91
C LYS A 74 13.95 -1.47 10.19
N ILE A 75 14.08 -1.91 8.96
CA ILE A 75 13.00 -2.51 8.17
C ILE A 75 13.13 -4.03 8.27
N ASP A 76 12.17 -4.68 8.94
CA ASP A 76 12.22 -6.14 9.10
C ASP A 76 11.92 -6.85 7.78
N TYR A 77 10.99 -6.30 6.97
CA TYR A 77 10.64 -6.79 5.64
C TYR A 77 10.61 -5.64 4.64
N MET A 78 11.55 -5.61 3.71
CA MET A 78 11.56 -4.74 2.54
C MET A 78 10.89 -5.48 1.41
N VAL A 79 9.67 -5.12 1.06
CA VAL A 79 8.93 -5.70 -0.06
C VAL A 79 9.15 -4.81 -1.28
N VAL A 80 9.68 -5.38 -2.34
CA VAL A 80 9.75 -4.75 -3.67
C VAL A 80 8.68 -5.40 -4.52
N SER A 81 7.62 -4.63 -4.80
CA SER A 81 6.46 -5.15 -5.52
C SER A 81 6.80 -5.55 -6.94
N HIS A 82 7.63 -4.75 -7.62
CA HIS A 82 8.21 -4.99 -8.94
C HIS A 82 9.41 -4.03 -9.16
N TYR A 83 10.12 -4.17 -10.30
CA TYR A 83 11.43 -3.51 -10.46
C TYR A 83 11.40 -2.21 -11.24
N ASP A 84 10.24 -1.59 -11.46
CA ASP A 84 10.18 -0.25 -12.02
C ASP A 84 10.78 0.79 -11.06
N GLY A 85 11.38 1.84 -11.64
CA GLY A 85 12.19 2.79 -10.91
C GLY A 85 11.46 3.56 -9.81
N ASP A 86 10.16 3.74 -9.96
CA ASP A 86 9.30 4.42 -9.00
C ASP A 86 8.80 3.50 -7.86
N HIS A 87 9.29 2.26 -7.82
CA HIS A 87 9.08 1.27 -6.77
C HIS A 87 10.40 0.86 -6.10
N VAL A 88 11.36 0.32 -6.86
CA VAL A 88 12.62 -0.20 -6.31
C VAL A 88 13.72 0.84 -6.21
N GLY A 89 13.56 1.99 -6.86
CA GLY A 89 14.65 2.89 -7.20
C GLY A 89 15.45 3.45 -6.02
N ASN A 90 14.80 3.69 -4.88
CA ASN A 90 15.47 4.22 -3.69
C ASN A 90 15.94 3.16 -2.70
N VAL A 91 15.72 1.87 -2.91
CA VAL A 91 16.20 0.83 -1.99
C VAL A 91 17.67 0.99 -1.67
N PRO A 92 18.59 1.22 -2.65
CA PRO A 92 20.03 1.37 -2.36
C PRO A 92 20.36 2.54 -1.44
N ALA A 93 19.73 3.69 -1.62
CA ALA A 93 19.96 4.87 -0.79
C ALA A 93 19.33 4.74 0.60
N LEU A 94 18.15 4.10 0.67
CA LEU A 94 17.41 3.93 1.91
C LEU A 94 18.11 2.96 2.87
N VAL A 95 18.61 1.81 2.38
CA VAL A 95 19.28 0.83 3.24
C VAL A 95 20.60 1.30 3.83
N GLN A 96 21.19 2.36 3.29
CA GLN A 96 22.36 3.04 3.90
C GLN A 96 21.97 3.86 5.13
N ARG A 97 20.69 4.22 5.28
CA ARG A 97 20.18 5.04 6.40
C ARG A 97 19.38 4.21 7.39
N ILE A 98 18.58 3.29 6.89
CA ILE A 98 17.75 2.38 7.69
C ILE A 98 17.99 0.97 7.16
N PRO A 99 18.64 0.08 7.95
CA PRO A 99 18.97 -1.25 7.49
C PRO A 99 17.71 -2.09 7.23
N ALA A 100 17.71 -2.86 6.15
CA ALA A 100 16.70 -3.88 5.85
C ALA A 100 17.23 -5.27 6.20
N VAL A 101 16.36 -6.13 6.78
CA VAL A 101 16.72 -7.47 7.26
C VAL A 101 16.35 -8.54 6.25
N THR A 102 15.12 -8.49 5.74
CA THR A 102 14.60 -9.48 4.80
C THR A 102 14.07 -8.75 3.57
N PHE A 103 14.53 -9.14 2.41
CA PHE A 103 14.04 -8.65 1.12
C PHE A 103 13.00 -9.63 0.57
N VAL A 104 11.90 -9.11 0.06
CA VAL A 104 10.78 -9.88 -0.48
C VAL A 104 10.46 -9.34 -1.87
N ASP A 105 10.39 -10.21 -2.87
CA ASP A 105 10.09 -9.84 -4.25
C ASP A 105 9.40 -10.98 -5.03
N HIS A 106 9.10 -10.74 -6.31
CA HIS A 106 8.46 -11.72 -7.20
C HIS A 106 9.44 -12.63 -7.95
N GLY A 107 10.77 -12.44 -7.79
CA GLY A 107 11.81 -13.24 -8.43
C GLY A 107 12.46 -12.56 -9.63
N GLU A 108 12.47 -13.22 -10.79
CA GLU A 108 13.20 -12.74 -11.96
C GLU A 108 12.59 -11.46 -12.58
N ASN A 109 13.47 -10.56 -13.03
CA ASN A 109 13.08 -9.41 -13.83
C ASN A 109 12.68 -9.83 -15.24
N VAL A 110 11.60 -9.29 -15.77
CA VAL A 110 11.05 -9.62 -17.09
C VAL A 110 11.19 -8.49 -18.12
N GLN A 111 11.74 -7.33 -17.70
CA GLN A 111 11.74 -6.13 -18.54
C GLN A 111 13.15 -5.54 -18.70
N GLU A 112 13.55 -5.25 -19.93
CA GLU A 112 14.91 -4.79 -20.23
C GLU A 112 15.27 -3.46 -19.56
N ASN A 113 14.34 -2.49 -19.50
CA ASN A 113 14.57 -1.20 -18.88
C ASN A 113 14.71 -1.28 -17.34
N ALA A 114 14.22 -2.34 -16.69
CA ALA A 114 14.37 -2.59 -15.26
C ALA A 114 15.68 -3.31 -14.88
N VAL A 115 16.45 -3.83 -15.85
CA VAL A 115 17.65 -4.64 -15.59
C VAL A 115 18.65 -3.96 -14.66
N LYS A 116 18.89 -2.65 -14.82
CA LYS A 116 19.82 -1.92 -13.96
C LYS A 116 19.32 -1.83 -12.51
N ASN A 117 18.04 -1.55 -12.32
CA ASN A 117 17.39 -1.49 -11.00
C ASN A 117 17.44 -2.86 -10.34
N PHE A 118 17.07 -3.90 -11.06
CA PHE A 118 17.12 -5.29 -10.62
C PHE A 118 18.52 -5.71 -10.17
N ALA A 119 19.55 -5.48 -11.00
CA ALA A 119 20.93 -5.85 -10.68
C ALA A 119 21.43 -5.13 -9.41
N THR A 120 21.09 -3.84 -9.26
CA THR A 120 21.45 -3.05 -8.09
C THR A 120 20.74 -3.55 -6.83
N TYR A 121 19.46 -3.88 -6.94
CA TYR A 121 18.67 -4.46 -5.85
C TYR A 121 19.21 -5.84 -5.46
N MET A 122 19.47 -6.75 -6.41
CA MET A 122 19.98 -8.10 -6.13
C MET A 122 21.35 -8.08 -5.45
N ALA A 123 22.19 -7.08 -5.72
CA ALA A 123 23.45 -6.89 -5.00
C ALA A 123 23.26 -6.58 -3.50
N LEU A 124 22.12 -6.02 -3.12
CA LEU A 124 21.73 -5.80 -1.71
C LEU A 124 21.09 -7.06 -1.11
N VAL A 125 20.21 -7.70 -1.85
CA VAL A 125 19.55 -8.97 -1.49
C VAL A 125 20.59 -10.03 -1.10
N ALA A 126 21.69 -10.12 -1.84
CA ALA A 126 22.79 -11.05 -1.56
C ALA A 126 23.45 -10.85 -0.18
N LYS A 127 23.21 -9.72 0.49
CA LYS A 127 23.75 -9.41 1.83
C LYS A 127 22.74 -9.63 2.96
N GLY A 128 21.49 -9.97 2.64
CA GLY A 128 20.39 -10.14 3.59
C GLY A 128 19.68 -11.49 3.44
N LYS A 129 18.52 -11.59 4.08
CA LYS A 129 17.59 -12.68 3.84
C LYS A 129 16.75 -12.37 2.61
N HIS A 130 16.45 -13.38 1.79
CA HIS A 130 15.65 -13.23 0.57
C HIS A 130 14.47 -14.19 0.57
N ILE A 131 13.31 -13.70 0.20
CA ILE A 131 12.09 -14.47 0.03
C ILE A 131 11.49 -14.09 -1.33
N VAL A 132 11.44 -15.04 -2.25
CA VAL A 132 10.66 -14.92 -3.48
C VAL A 132 9.27 -15.45 -3.20
N VAL A 133 8.25 -14.62 -3.44
CA VAL A 133 6.85 -14.97 -3.14
C VAL A 133 6.04 -15.31 -4.39
N LYS A 134 5.06 -16.18 -4.20
CA LYS A 134 4.08 -16.58 -5.22
C LYS A 134 2.66 -16.49 -4.66
N PRO A 135 1.62 -16.47 -5.51
CA PRO A 135 0.24 -16.48 -5.05
C PRO A 135 -0.06 -17.62 -4.06
N GLY A 136 -0.66 -17.29 -2.93
CA GLY A 136 -0.93 -18.21 -1.83
C GLY A 136 0.05 -18.17 -0.68
N ASP A 137 1.22 -17.56 -0.86
CA ASP A 137 2.23 -17.42 0.19
C ASP A 137 1.81 -16.36 1.23
N ARG A 138 2.47 -16.39 2.38
CA ARG A 138 2.38 -15.39 3.43
C ARG A 138 3.78 -14.87 3.77
N ILE A 139 3.92 -13.55 3.81
CA ILE A 139 5.13 -12.94 4.35
C ILE A 139 5.11 -13.15 5.86
N PRO A 140 6.18 -13.71 6.48
CA PRO A 140 6.13 -14.18 7.86
C PRO A 140 6.30 -13.08 8.91
N ILE A 141 5.66 -11.92 8.70
CA ILE A 141 5.61 -10.82 9.67
C ILE A 141 4.68 -11.17 10.82
N LYS A 142 5.04 -10.78 12.05
CA LYS A 142 4.20 -11.02 13.23
C LYS A 142 3.21 -9.89 13.46
N GLY A 143 2.04 -10.24 14.00
CA GLY A 143 1.04 -9.29 14.47
C GLY A 143 -0.05 -8.93 13.46
N PHE A 144 0.16 -9.19 12.18
CA PHE A 144 -0.87 -9.14 11.14
C PHE A 144 -0.56 -10.17 10.05
N GLU A 145 -1.54 -10.49 9.21
CA GLU A 145 -1.33 -11.37 8.05
C GLU A 145 -1.07 -10.52 6.79
N ALA A 146 -0.01 -10.83 6.06
CA ALA A 146 0.29 -10.32 4.73
C ALA A 146 0.25 -11.49 3.74
N PHE A 147 -0.87 -11.64 3.05
CA PHE A 147 -1.15 -12.75 2.13
C PHE A 147 -0.94 -12.29 0.68
N VAL A 148 -0.20 -13.06 -0.10
CA VAL A 148 0.09 -12.79 -1.50
C VAL A 148 -1.07 -13.32 -2.37
N ALA A 149 -1.85 -12.41 -2.94
CA ALA A 149 -2.96 -12.75 -3.83
C ALA A 149 -2.55 -12.80 -5.30
N MET A 150 -1.56 -11.98 -5.69
CA MET A 150 -0.97 -11.93 -7.04
C MET A 150 0.56 -11.79 -6.92
N SER A 151 1.31 -12.39 -7.84
CA SER A 151 2.75 -12.24 -7.98
C SER A 151 3.22 -12.93 -9.26
N ALA A 152 4.27 -12.39 -9.91
CA ALA A 152 4.93 -12.99 -11.07
C ALA A 152 3.93 -13.38 -12.19
N GLY A 153 3.01 -12.47 -12.52
CA GLY A 153 2.01 -12.67 -13.58
C GLY A 153 0.94 -13.70 -13.27
N LYS A 154 0.73 -14.06 -12.01
CA LYS A 154 -0.24 -15.07 -11.58
C LYS A 154 -1.08 -14.58 -10.42
N ALA A 155 -2.31 -15.08 -10.32
CA ALA A 155 -3.23 -14.85 -9.22
C ALA A 155 -3.59 -16.16 -8.50
N ILE A 156 -4.11 -16.05 -7.27
CA ILE A 156 -4.72 -17.21 -6.61
C ILE A 156 -5.91 -17.73 -7.43
N THR A 157 -6.07 -19.05 -7.51
CA THR A 157 -7.15 -19.71 -8.24
C THR A 157 -8.33 -20.10 -7.35
N THR A 158 -8.07 -20.24 -6.05
CA THR A 158 -9.09 -20.66 -5.06
C THR A 158 -9.53 -19.44 -4.24
N PRO A 159 -10.85 -19.20 -4.08
CA PRO A 159 -11.34 -18.14 -3.23
C PRO A 159 -10.91 -18.28 -1.77
N LEU A 160 -10.56 -17.17 -1.14
CA LEU A 160 -10.27 -17.12 0.27
C LEU A 160 -11.52 -17.35 1.12
N LYS A 161 -11.34 -17.70 2.39
CA LYS A 161 -12.47 -17.90 3.33
C LYS A 161 -13.35 -16.64 3.39
N GLY A 162 -14.64 -16.82 3.11
CA GLY A 162 -15.62 -15.72 3.07
C GLY A 162 -15.69 -14.94 1.74
N ALA A 163 -14.86 -15.32 0.77
CA ALA A 163 -14.92 -14.84 -0.61
C ALA A 163 -15.74 -15.80 -1.51
N GLY A 164 -15.59 -15.69 -2.83
CA GLY A 164 -16.23 -16.61 -3.79
C GLY A 164 -17.60 -16.15 -4.29
N ARG A 165 -18.02 -14.92 -4.00
CA ARG A 165 -19.24 -14.37 -4.58
C ARG A 165 -19.07 -14.16 -6.08
N GLN A 166 -20.12 -14.49 -6.85
CA GLN A 166 -20.20 -14.13 -8.27
C GLN A 166 -19.98 -12.64 -8.45
N ASN A 167 -19.18 -12.30 -9.44
CA ASN A 167 -18.85 -10.93 -9.78
C ASN A 167 -19.55 -10.53 -11.08
N ALA A 168 -20.70 -9.84 -10.95
CA ALA A 168 -21.51 -9.46 -12.09
C ALA A 168 -20.76 -8.54 -13.09
N ALA A 169 -19.78 -7.76 -12.64
CA ALA A 169 -19.00 -6.89 -13.51
C ALA A 169 -18.17 -7.67 -14.53
N CYS A 170 -17.91 -8.96 -14.32
CA CYS A 170 -17.19 -9.80 -15.28
C CYS A 170 -17.89 -9.93 -16.64
N ALA A 171 -19.22 -9.82 -16.67
CA ALA A 171 -19.98 -9.91 -17.92
C ALA A 171 -19.84 -8.66 -18.82
N THR A 172 -19.47 -7.53 -18.23
CA THR A 172 -19.46 -6.22 -18.90
C THR A 172 -18.09 -5.56 -18.96
N THR A 173 -17.09 -6.12 -18.29
CA THR A 173 -15.72 -5.59 -18.27
C THR A 173 -14.84 -6.42 -19.21
N PRO A 174 -14.47 -5.89 -20.38
CA PRO A 174 -13.62 -6.61 -21.31
C PRO A 174 -12.17 -6.64 -20.83
N HIS A 175 -11.39 -7.61 -21.32
CA HIS A 175 -9.94 -7.51 -21.28
C HIS A 175 -9.45 -6.28 -22.02
N LYS A 176 -8.42 -5.63 -21.50
CA LYS A 176 -7.71 -4.58 -22.21
C LYS A 176 -6.75 -5.16 -23.24
N THR A 177 -6.70 -4.51 -24.39
CA THR A 177 -5.67 -4.74 -25.41
C THR A 177 -4.68 -3.59 -25.32
N TRP A 178 -3.42 -3.89 -25.12
CA TRP A 178 -2.35 -2.90 -25.01
C TRP A 178 -1.95 -2.45 -26.42
N GLY A 179 -2.22 -1.19 -26.73
CA GLY A 179 -1.86 -0.58 -28.01
C GLY A 179 -0.45 0.01 -28.01
N PRO A 180 0.07 0.41 -29.20
CA PRO A 180 1.35 1.09 -29.26
C PRO A 180 1.27 2.50 -28.64
N ASP A 181 2.36 2.90 -27.99
CA ASP A 181 2.56 4.26 -27.52
C ASP A 181 2.81 5.24 -28.70
N ALA A 182 3.02 6.52 -28.40
CA ALA A 182 3.29 7.54 -29.41
C ALA A 182 4.56 7.26 -30.28
N ARG A 183 5.41 6.33 -29.84
CA ARG A 183 6.62 5.89 -30.56
C ARG A 183 6.35 4.62 -31.38
N GLY A 184 5.15 4.06 -31.34
CA GLY A 184 4.81 2.80 -31.99
C GLY A 184 5.24 1.55 -31.24
N ILE A 185 5.65 1.66 -29.97
CA ILE A 185 6.07 0.56 -29.12
C ILE A 185 4.86 0.04 -28.35
N VAL A 186 4.57 -1.26 -28.50
CA VAL A 186 3.54 -1.93 -27.67
C VAL A 186 4.17 -2.29 -26.34
N ASP A 187 3.80 -1.61 -25.29
CA ASP A 187 4.10 -2.00 -23.92
C ASP A 187 2.95 -2.87 -23.39
N ASN A 188 3.18 -4.17 -23.38
CA ASN A 188 2.20 -5.11 -22.84
C ASN A 188 2.30 -5.14 -21.31
N HIS A 189 1.44 -4.35 -20.67
CA HIS A 189 1.42 -4.22 -19.21
C HIS A 189 1.19 -5.55 -18.48
N ASP A 190 0.62 -6.57 -19.10
CA ASP A 190 0.43 -7.88 -18.45
C ASP A 190 1.71 -8.72 -18.42
N THR A 191 2.70 -8.40 -19.23
CA THR A 191 3.96 -9.17 -19.36
C THR A 191 5.20 -8.37 -19.01
N ASN A 192 5.05 -7.08 -18.71
CA ASN A 192 6.11 -6.22 -18.17
C ASN A 192 6.16 -6.30 -16.63
N GLU A 193 6.98 -5.47 -15.99
CA GLU A 193 7.13 -5.46 -14.54
C GLU A 193 5.80 -5.17 -13.79
N ASN A 194 4.91 -4.33 -14.31
CA ASN A 194 3.59 -4.10 -13.72
C ASN A 194 2.77 -5.39 -13.64
N GLY A 195 2.83 -6.23 -14.69
CA GLY A 195 2.18 -7.54 -14.70
C GLY A 195 2.75 -8.50 -13.65
N MET A 196 4.01 -8.33 -13.26
CA MET A 196 4.66 -9.17 -12.24
C MET A 196 4.38 -8.69 -10.80
N ALA A 197 3.76 -7.52 -10.62
CA ALA A 197 3.60 -6.87 -9.32
C ALA A 197 2.98 -7.78 -8.25
N ILE A 198 3.47 -7.64 -7.02
CA ILE A 198 2.94 -8.35 -5.85
C ILE A 198 1.67 -7.66 -5.37
N GLY A 199 0.55 -8.37 -5.42
CA GLY A 199 -0.71 -7.94 -4.82
C GLY A 199 -0.89 -8.55 -3.43
N LEU A 200 -1.01 -7.71 -2.40
CA LEU A 200 -1.11 -8.11 -1.00
C LEU A 200 -2.50 -7.89 -0.41
N LEU A 201 -3.00 -8.90 0.28
CA LEU A 201 -4.10 -8.76 1.21
C LEU A 201 -3.55 -8.70 2.63
N VAL A 202 -3.67 -7.55 3.27
CA VAL A 202 -3.32 -7.36 4.69
C VAL A 202 -4.56 -7.55 5.55
N THR A 203 -4.44 -8.40 6.59
CA THR A 203 -5.53 -8.67 7.53
C THR A 203 -5.05 -8.47 8.97
N TYR A 204 -5.78 -7.65 9.74
CA TYR A 204 -5.56 -7.46 11.16
C TYR A 204 -6.89 -7.53 11.93
N GLY A 205 -7.12 -8.61 12.64
CA GLY A 205 -8.40 -8.88 13.27
C GLY A 205 -9.55 -8.93 12.25
N LYS A 206 -10.47 -7.98 12.35
CA LYS A 206 -11.59 -7.84 11.40
C LYS A 206 -11.30 -6.91 10.22
N PHE A 207 -10.21 -6.14 10.27
CA PHE A 207 -9.82 -5.22 9.20
C PHE A 207 -9.14 -5.95 8.06
N ARG A 208 -9.43 -5.50 6.84
CA ARG A 208 -8.82 -6.01 5.60
C ARG A 208 -8.47 -4.85 4.67
N MET A 209 -7.25 -4.87 4.16
CA MET A 209 -6.77 -3.95 3.13
C MET A 209 -6.25 -4.74 1.94
N TYR A 210 -6.54 -4.29 0.72
CA TYR A 210 -5.95 -4.83 -0.50
C TYR A 210 -5.06 -3.77 -1.16
N ASP A 211 -3.85 -4.18 -1.51
CA ASP A 211 -2.84 -3.42 -2.21
C ASP A 211 -2.34 -4.24 -3.40
N ALA A 212 -2.61 -3.80 -4.62
CA ALA A 212 -2.19 -4.48 -5.84
C ALA A 212 -0.89 -3.93 -6.40
N ALA A 213 -0.26 -2.94 -5.75
CA ALA A 213 0.83 -2.14 -6.33
C ALA A 213 0.44 -1.66 -7.75
N ASP A 214 1.19 -2.03 -8.79
CA ASP A 214 0.88 -1.67 -10.17
C ASP A 214 0.22 -2.80 -10.97
N GLY A 215 -0.29 -3.82 -10.28
CA GLY A 215 -1.00 -4.95 -10.90
C GLY A 215 -2.05 -4.51 -11.91
N THR A 216 -2.09 -5.19 -13.06
CA THR A 216 -2.75 -4.72 -14.26
C THR A 216 -4.22 -5.10 -14.36
N TRP A 217 -4.97 -4.40 -15.19
CA TRP A 217 -6.38 -4.62 -15.47
C TRP A 217 -6.73 -6.09 -15.78
N ASN A 218 -5.92 -6.75 -16.62
CA ASN A 218 -6.22 -8.13 -17.01
C ASN A 218 -5.92 -9.13 -15.87
N HIS A 219 -4.90 -8.90 -15.07
CA HIS A 219 -4.65 -9.69 -13.86
C HIS A 219 -5.72 -9.46 -12.78
N GLU A 220 -6.32 -8.27 -12.73
CA GLU A 220 -7.50 -8.03 -11.89
C GLU A 220 -8.69 -8.89 -12.34
N LEU A 221 -8.93 -9.03 -13.66
CA LEU A 221 -9.96 -9.93 -14.18
C LEU A 221 -9.66 -11.38 -13.80
N GLU A 222 -8.41 -11.83 -13.95
CA GLU A 222 -8.00 -13.18 -13.53
C GLU A 222 -8.26 -13.44 -12.04
N LEU A 223 -8.01 -12.47 -11.17
CA LEU A 223 -8.23 -12.59 -9.74
C LEU A 223 -9.72 -12.55 -9.37
N MET A 224 -10.52 -11.76 -10.09
CA MET A 224 -11.88 -11.40 -9.69
C MET A 224 -12.98 -12.07 -10.49
N CYS A 225 -12.66 -12.79 -11.57
CA CYS A 225 -13.64 -13.44 -12.44
C CYS A 225 -13.49 -14.96 -12.47
N PRO A 226 -14.61 -15.70 -12.61
CA PRO A 226 -16.00 -15.25 -12.55
C PRO A 226 -16.47 -14.91 -11.13
N VAL A 227 -15.66 -15.16 -10.12
CA VAL A 227 -15.95 -14.93 -8.71
C VAL A 227 -14.86 -14.10 -8.07
N ASN A 228 -15.24 -13.23 -7.13
CA ASN A 228 -14.29 -12.48 -6.32
C ASN A 228 -13.52 -13.43 -5.39
N ARG A 229 -12.24 -13.68 -5.66
CA ARG A 229 -11.41 -14.61 -4.86
C ARG A 229 -10.83 -13.98 -3.60
N VAL A 230 -10.80 -12.66 -3.51
CA VAL A 230 -10.26 -11.95 -2.34
C VAL A 230 -11.33 -11.72 -1.27
N GLY A 231 -12.55 -11.39 -1.67
CA GLY A 231 -13.63 -10.95 -0.78
C GLY A 231 -13.66 -9.42 -0.63
N THR A 232 -14.47 -8.91 0.30
CA THR A 232 -14.57 -7.47 0.56
C THR A 232 -13.42 -6.99 1.45
N VAL A 233 -13.05 -5.71 1.30
CA VAL A 233 -12.01 -5.06 2.10
C VAL A 233 -12.53 -3.77 2.73
N ASP A 234 -11.87 -3.27 3.77
CA ASP A 234 -12.18 -1.99 4.40
C ASP A 234 -11.43 -0.85 3.73
N LEU A 235 -10.18 -1.10 3.35
CA LEU A 235 -9.31 -0.14 2.68
C LEU A 235 -8.78 -0.71 1.36
N TYR A 236 -8.77 0.11 0.33
CA TYR A 236 -8.15 -0.20 -0.96
C TYR A 236 -7.01 0.81 -1.23
N MET A 237 -5.80 0.29 -1.41
CA MET A 237 -4.71 1.06 -1.99
C MET A 237 -4.91 1.07 -3.50
N VAL A 238 -5.14 2.25 -4.05
CA VAL A 238 -5.46 2.41 -5.47
C VAL A 238 -4.26 1.97 -6.30
N ALA A 239 -4.49 1.03 -7.20
CA ALA A 239 -3.43 0.44 -7.99
C ALA A 239 -2.86 1.43 -9.02
N ASN A 240 -1.59 1.23 -9.38
CA ASN A 240 -0.91 1.95 -10.47
C ASN A 240 -1.11 3.48 -10.36
N HIS A 241 -0.97 4.02 -9.13
CA HIS A 241 -1.06 5.47 -8.81
C HIS A 241 -2.35 6.17 -9.29
N GLY A 242 -3.40 5.40 -9.58
CA GLY A 242 -4.63 5.91 -10.17
C GLY A 242 -4.66 5.93 -11.70
N ASN A 243 -3.74 5.24 -12.35
CA ASN A 243 -3.74 5.05 -13.79
C ASN A 243 -4.86 4.10 -14.22
N ASN A 244 -5.34 4.26 -15.45
CA ASN A 244 -6.40 3.40 -16.00
C ASN A 244 -5.91 2.02 -16.49
N ASN A 245 -4.61 1.71 -16.38
CA ASN A 245 -4.06 0.38 -16.67
C ASN A 245 -4.47 -0.67 -15.63
N ALA A 246 -5.04 -0.21 -14.53
CA ALA A 246 -5.58 -0.99 -13.43
C ALA A 246 -6.93 -0.42 -12.95
N ASN A 247 -7.39 -0.82 -11.77
CA ASN A 247 -8.60 -0.32 -11.11
C ASN A 247 -9.89 -0.61 -11.88
N SER A 248 -9.98 -1.80 -12.44
CA SER A 248 -11.16 -2.21 -13.19
C SER A 248 -12.43 -2.28 -12.31
N PRO A 249 -13.63 -2.11 -12.90
CA PRO A 249 -14.88 -2.31 -12.17
C PRO A 249 -14.98 -3.70 -11.53
N VAL A 250 -14.38 -4.74 -12.14
CA VAL A 250 -14.39 -6.10 -11.55
C VAL A 250 -13.58 -6.18 -10.26
N MET A 251 -12.51 -5.40 -10.13
CA MET A 251 -11.72 -5.31 -8.91
C MET A 251 -12.42 -4.42 -7.90
N VAL A 252 -12.59 -3.15 -8.22
CA VAL A 252 -12.98 -2.12 -7.28
C VAL A 252 -14.40 -2.36 -6.72
N HIS A 253 -15.37 -2.70 -7.59
CA HIS A 253 -16.75 -2.90 -7.16
C HIS A 253 -16.96 -4.25 -6.45
N ALA A 254 -16.09 -5.24 -6.67
CA ALA A 254 -16.16 -6.51 -5.95
C ALA A 254 -15.46 -6.45 -4.59
N LEU A 255 -14.39 -5.67 -4.46
CA LEU A 255 -13.72 -5.41 -3.17
C LEU A 255 -14.60 -4.58 -2.24
N ARG A 256 -15.42 -3.65 -2.78
CA ARG A 256 -16.35 -2.80 -2.02
C ARG A 256 -15.65 -2.09 -0.86
N PRO A 257 -14.55 -1.37 -1.08
CA PRO A 257 -13.84 -0.70 0.01
C PRO A 257 -14.72 0.36 0.67
N ARG A 258 -14.44 0.69 1.94
CA ARG A 258 -15.04 1.83 2.65
C ARG A 258 -14.22 3.09 2.44
N ALA A 259 -12.91 2.93 2.36
CA ALA A 259 -12.00 4.00 2.00
C ALA A 259 -11.05 3.53 0.91
N ALA A 260 -10.64 4.44 0.04
CA ALA A 260 -9.58 4.22 -0.93
C ALA A 260 -8.51 5.33 -0.75
N ILE A 261 -7.24 4.96 -0.89
CA ILE A 261 -6.12 5.91 -0.84
C ILE A 261 -5.33 5.76 -2.14
N VAL A 262 -5.10 6.86 -2.86
CA VAL A 262 -4.26 6.91 -4.05
C VAL A 262 -2.94 7.60 -3.75
N ASP A 263 -1.85 7.00 -4.18
CA ASP A 263 -0.47 7.49 -4.10
C ASP A 263 -0.03 8.22 -5.38
N ASN A 264 -0.92 9.08 -5.92
CA ASN A 264 -0.71 9.82 -7.15
C ASN A 264 0.34 10.94 -7.01
N ALA A 265 0.87 11.37 -8.17
CA ALA A 265 1.61 12.63 -8.29
C ALA A 265 0.69 13.80 -8.66
N ALA A 266 1.20 15.03 -8.51
CA ALA A 266 0.44 16.23 -8.84
C ALA A 266 0.10 16.37 -10.33
N GLY A 267 0.94 15.88 -11.23
CA GLY A 267 0.80 16.09 -12.69
C GLY A 267 0.80 14.84 -13.55
N LYS A 268 0.79 13.63 -12.98
CA LYS A 268 0.86 12.38 -13.74
C LYS A 268 0.27 11.18 -12.98
N PHE A 269 0.07 10.08 -13.69
CA PHE A 269 -0.38 8.78 -13.15
C PHE A 269 -1.79 8.79 -12.55
N TYR A 270 -2.62 9.77 -12.90
CA TYR A 270 -3.97 9.87 -12.39
C TYR A 270 -4.95 10.04 -13.53
N GLU A 271 -5.94 9.18 -13.58
CA GLU A 271 -6.95 9.21 -14.65
C GLU A 271 -8.35 9.44 -14.09
N VAL A 272 -9.11 10.29 -14.75
CA VAL A 272 -10.47 10.65 -14.33
C VAL A 272 -11.40 9.43 -14.35
N ASP A 273 -11.23 8.53 -15.31
CA ASP A 273 -12.04 7.32 -15.40
C ASP A 273 -11.78 6.37 -14.22
N THR A 274 -10.53 6.31 -13.76
CA THR A 274 -10.15 5.56 -12.54
C THR A 274 -10.81 6.18 -11.31
N PHE A 275 -10.73 7.51 -11.17
CA PHE A 275 -11.42 8.22 -10.09
C PHE A 275 -12.93 7.92 -10.09
N ASN A 276 -13.59 8.00 -11.25
CA ASN A 276 -15.02 7.71 -11.39
C ASN A 276 -15.34 6.25 -11.04
N THR A 277 -14.52 5.29 -11.47
CA THR A 277 -14.70 3.88 -11.15
C THR A 277 -14.61 3.63 -9.65
N ILE A 278 -13.63 4.22 -8.97
CA ILE A 278 -13.43 4.04 -7.54
C ILE A 278 -14.54 4.73 -6.76
N THR A 279 -14.87 5.99 -7.09
CA THR A 279 -15.88 6.76 -6.35
C THR A 279 -17.31 6.24 -6.56
N SER A 280 -17.56 5.48 -7.63
CA SER A 280 -18.83 4.77 -7.85
C SER A 280 -18.88 3.39 -7.16
N SER A 281 -17.83 2.96 -6.47
CA SER A 281 -17.79 1.65 -5.81
C SER A 281 -18.85 1.54 -4.73
N PRO A 282 -19.65 0.47 -4.72
CA PRO A 282 -20.68 0.29 -3.70
C PRO A 282 -20.09 0.23 -2.30
N GLY A 283 -20.48 1.17 -1.44
CA GLY A 283 -20.07 1.22 -0.04
C GLY A 283 -18.79 2.03 0.22
N LEU A 284 -18.22 2.70 -0.80
CA LEU A 284 -17.17 3.67 -0.58
C LEU A 284 -17.73 4.87 0.20
N GLU A 285 -17.08 5.22 1.28
CA GLU A 285 -17.41 6.37 2.11
C GLU A 285 -16.53 7.56 1.74
N ASP A 286 -15.22 7.31 1.48
CA ASP A 286 -14.25 8.37 1.20
C ASP A 286 -13.13 7.92 0.27
N TYR A 287 -12.66 8.90 -0.51
CA TYR A 287 -11.47 8.82 -1.35
C TYR A 287 -10.41 9.78 -0.80
N TRP A 288 -9.24 9.23 -0.44
CA TRP A 288 -8.08 9.96 0.05
C TRP A 288 -7.02 10.03 -1.02
N GLN A 289 -6.31 11.15 -1.10
CA GLN A 289 -5.43 11.45 -2.23
C GLN A 289 -4.09 11.99 -1.73
N MET A 290 -3.00 11.50 -2.30
CA MET A 290 -1.67 11.96 -1.93
C MET A 290 -1.40 13.37 -2.44
N HIS A 291 -1.68 13.65 -3.71
CA HIS A 291 -1.51 14.97 -4.32
C HIS A 291 -2.79 15.47 -4.96
N TYR A 292 -3.03 16.78 -4.89
CA TYR A 292 -4.02 17.42 -5.74
C TYR A 292 -3.61 17.24 -7.22
N TYR A 293 -4.48 16.67 -8.03
CA TYR A 293 -4.22 16.45 -9.45
C TYR A 293 -4.44 17.74 -10.22
N THR A 294 -3.35 18.37 -10.68
CA THR A 294 -3.36 19.72 -11.24
C THR A 294 -4.00 19.83 -12.62
N ALA A 295 -4.04 18.74 -13.40
CA ALA A 295 -4.75 18.71 -14.69
C ALA A 295 -6.25 18.38 -14.53
N GLY A 296 -6.70 18.05 -13.31
CA GLY A 296 -8.10 17.79 -12.99
C GLY A 296 -8.86 19.03 -12.55
N THR A 297 -10.08 18.80 -12.12
CA THR A 297 -10.98 19.82 -11.54
C THR A 297 -11.32 19.47 -10.10
N GLU A 298 -12.01 20.35 -9.38
CA GLU A 298 -12.54 20.02 -8.04
C GLU A 298 -13.46 18.79 -8.04
N LYS A 299 -14.09 18.48 -9.18
CA LYS A 299 -14.99 17.31 -9.31
C LYS A 299 -14.24 16.01 -9.55
N THR A 300 -12.96 16.08 -9.89
CA THR A 300 -12.09 14.93 -10.17
C THR A 300 -10.93 14.83 -9.17
N ASN A 301 -11.02 15.55 -8.08
CA ASN A 301 -10.13 15.46 -6.92
C ASN A 301 -10.98 15.20 -5.66
N ALA A 302 -10.36 14.63 -4.65
CA ALA A 302 -10.95 14.55 -3.32
C ALA A 302 -11.16 15.98 -2.74
N PRO A 303 -12.06 16.15 -1.77
CA PRO A 303 -12.10 17.39 -0.99
C PRO A 303 -10.75 17.70 -0.33
N ALA A 304 -10.41 18.98 -0.21
CA ALA A 304 -9.08 19.42 0.24
C ALA A 304 -8.62 18.77 1.58
N ASP A 305 -9.53 18.50 2.51
CA ASP A 305 -9.18 17.85 3.79
C ASP A 305 -8.64 16.43 3.62
N PHE A 306 -9.03 15.75 2.54
CA PHE A 306 -8.62 14.37 2.23
C PHE A 306 -7.35 14.31 1.37
N ILE A 307 -6.77 15.45 0.97
CA ILE A 307 -5.56 15.51 0.14
C ILE A 307 -4.36 15.84 1.01
N ALA A 308 -3.32 14.99 0.99
CA ALA A 308 -2.14 15.20 1.81
C ALA A 308 -1.26 16.36 1.32
N ASN A 309 -1.14 16.55 0.01
CA ASN A 309 -0.30 17.60 -0.57
C ASN A 309 -1.10 18.39 -1.64
N LEU A 310 -1.50 19.61 -1.29
CA LEU A 310 -2.22 20.50 -2.22
C LEU A 310 -1.27 21.18 -3.21
N GLN A 311 -0.01 21.30 -2.83
CA GLN A 311 1.07 21.89 -3.62
C GLN A 311 2.32 21.04 -3.47
N ASP A 312 3.24 21.13 -4.42
CA ASP A 312 4.55 20.50 -4.28
C ASP A 312 5.31 21.10 -3.11
N SER A 313 5.87 20.27 -2.25
CA SER A 313 6.62 20.65 -1.07
C SER A 313 7.79 19.72 -0.86
N PRO A 314 9.01 20.24 -0.55
CA PRO A 314 10.14 19.38 -0.19
C PRO A 314 9.82 18.39 0.92
N ASP A 315 9.04 18.80 1.92
CA ASP A 315 8.76 18.01 3.11
C ASP A 315 7.76 16.88 2.88
N GLY A 316 6.94 16.93 1.83
CA GLY A 316 5.89 15.93 1.57
C GLY A 316 5.10 15.51 2.82
N LYS A 317 3.83 15.25 2.67
CA LYS A 317 3.01 14.82 3.82
C LYS A 317 2.47 13.42 3.53
N TRP A 318 2.39 12.61 4.58
CA TRP A 318 1.82 11.27 4.50
C TRP A 318 0.35 11.24 4.93
N ILE A 319 -0.31 10.14 4.55
CA ILE A 319 -1.60 9.74 5.11
C ILE A 319 -1.33 8.58 6.08
N LYS A 320 -1.74 8.73 7.34
CA LYS A 320 -1.61 7.67 8.34
C LYS A 320 -2.92 6.92 8.50
N VAL A 321 -2.86 5.58 8.58
CA VAL A 321 -3.99 4.72 8.94
C VAL A 321 -3.64 3.97 10.22
N SER A 322 -4.48 4.07 11.25
CA SER A 322 -4.33 3.33 12.50
C SER A 322 -5.50 2.38 12.66
N VAL A 323 -5.22 1.09 12.84
CA VAL A 323 -6.21 0.01 12.83
C VAL A 323 -6.27 -0.69 14.17
N GLU A 324 -7.47 -0.85 14.71
CA GLU A 324 -7.75 -1.65 15.90
C GLU A 324 -8.13 -3.10 15.53
N LEU A 325 -7.89 -4.04 16.44
CA LEU A 325 -8.17 -5.47 16.23
C LEU A 325 -9.67 -5.77 15.94
N ASN A 326 -10.56 -4.93 16.46
CA ASN A 326 -12.01 -5.04 16.23
C ASN A 326 -12.44 -4.65 14.81
N GLY A 327 -11.52 -4.09 13.98
CA GLY A 327 -11.75 -3.62 12.62
C GLY A 327 -12.12 -2.13 12.53
N THR A 328 -12.12 -1.39 13.65
CA THR A 328 -12.15 0.08 13.60
C THR A 328 -10.84 0.57 13.00
N PHE A 329 -10.89 1.53 12.09
CA PHE A 329 -9.69 2.19 11.60
C PHE A 329 -9.89 3.70 11.48
N THR A 330 -8.81 4.44 11.67
CA THR A 330 -8.80 5.91 11.59
C THR A 330 -7.76 6.32 10.56
N ILE A 331 -8.15 7.18 9.62
CA ILE A 331 -7.25 7.78 8.64
C ILE A 331 -7.00 9.23 9.05
N THR A 332 -5.73 9.64 9.03
CA THR A 332 -5.27 10.97 9.41
C THR A 332 -4.41 11.57 8.29
N ASN A 333 -4.75 12.78 7.87
CA ASN A 333 -3.96 13.58 6.95
C ASN A 333 -2.90 14.38 7.74
N ALA A 334 -1.62 14.09 7.53
CA ALA A 334 -0.53 14.77 8.25
C ALA A 334 -0.36 16.25 7.90
N ARG A 335 -0.98 16.74 6.82
CA ARG A 335 -0.93 18.17 6.46
C ARG A 335 -1.76 19.05 7.39
N ASN A 336 -2.97 18.62 7.72
CA ASN A 336 -3.95 19.45 8.44
C ASN A 336 -4.50 18.78 9.70
N ASN A 337 -4.03 17.57 10.04
CA ASN A 337 -4.51 16.72 11.14
C ASN A 337 -6.01 16.35 11.02
N PHE A 338 -6.60 16.49 9.84
CA PHE A 338 -7.95 16.00 9.60
C PHE A 338 -7.98 14.48 9.78
N THR A 339 -8.95 14.02 10.58
CA THR A 339 -9.11 12.59 10.88
C THR A 339 -10.51 12.12 10.60
N LYS A 340 -10.63 10.88 10.09
CA LYS A 340 -11.91 10.19 9.99
C LYS A 340 -11.81 8.76 10.49
N THR A 341 -12.76 8.37 11.35
CA THR A 341 -12.82 7.02 11.93
C THR A 341 -13.95 6.23 11.30
N TYR A 342 -13.62 5.03 10.86
CA TYR A 342 -14.50 4.05 10.23
C TYR A 342 -14.77 2.92 11.22
N LYS A 343 -16.03 2.71 11.60
CA LYS A 343 -16.43 1.63 12.50
C LYS A 343 -16.45 0.30 11.76
N PRO A 344 -16.30 -0.86 12.44
CA PRO A 344 -16.40 -2.17 11.79
C PRO A 344 -17.71 -2.32 11.02
N ARG A 345 -17.68 -3.06 9.91
CA ARG A 345 -18.92 -3.46 9.22
C ARG A 345 -19.76 -4.33 10.16
N LYS A 346 -21.07 -4.11 10.12
CA LYS A 346 -22.06 -4.92 10.87
C LYS A 346 -22.18 -6.31 10.29
#